data_0bbf710f8b2252073b4d1fd3db931c73
#
_entry.id   0bbf710f8b2252073b4d1fd3db931c73
#
_cell.length_a   1.000
_cell.length_b   1.000
_cell.length_c   1.000
_cell.angle_alpha   90.00
_cell.angle_beta   90.00
_cell.angle_gamma   90.00
#
_symmetry.space_group_name_H-M   'P 1'
#
loop_
_entity.id
_entity.type
_entity.pdbx_description
1 polymer ?
#
loop_
_entity_poly.entity_id
_entity_poly.type
_entity_poly.pdbx_seq_one_letter_code
_entity_poly.pdbx_strand_id
1 'polypeptide(L)'
;MFIFNSPSVQHSKNRSTIMKKYFFFCILLLLPIIGIAQTYKYIGVEDGLSNRRVYAIQKGPKGYMWFLTHDGIDRYNGKDFKPYKLMDGDEEVNSMMNLNWLYVDPKGTIWEIGKKGRVFRYDTKHDRFVLVYKLPESEVKGRPTPISYGFVDANSVIWLCNEDALYLYDSNTQKVTFIQNEIGERITDIAQIDSTHFFIGTDIGIHLSLIHISEPTRHAQI
;
A
#
# COMPACT_ATOMS: atom_id res chain seq x y z
N MET A 1 -12.63 85.25 -36.46
CA MET A 1 -12.44 84.67 -35.10
C MET A 1 -12.15 83.15 -35.25
N PHE A 2 -10.84 82.83 -35.37
CA PHE A 2 -10.44 81.45 -35.62
C PHE A 2 -10.10 80.81 -34.30
N ILE A 3 -10.82 79.70 -33.96
CA ILE A 3 -10.56 78.94 -32.81
C ILE A 3 -9.56 77.80 -33.20
N PHE A 4 -8.33 77.87 -32.67
CA PHE A 4 -7.34 76.84 -32.83
C PHE A 4 -7.67 75.65 -31.85
N ASN A 5 -8.06 74.52 -32.42
CA ASN A 5 -8.18 73.28 -31.66
C ASN A 5 -6.80 72.67 -31.62
N SER A 6 -6.23 72.54 -30.41
CA SER A 6 -4.89 71.97 -30.23
C SER A 6 -4.95 70.42 -30.21
N PRO A 7 -4.08 69.71 -30.91
CA PRO A 7 -4.11 68.22 -31.00
C PRO A 7 -3.42 67.51 -29.89
N SER A 8 -3.10 68.15 -28.74
CA SER A 8 -2.23 67.58 -27.71
C SER A 8 -2.89 66.66 -26.72
N VAL A 9 -4.22 66.57 -26.59
CA VAL A 9 -4.95 65.78 -25.58
C VAL A 9 -5.22 64.33 -26.03
N GLN A 10 -5.22 64.09 -27.35
CA GLN A 10 -5.55 62.76 -27.88
C GLN A 10 -4.34 61.80 -27.89
N HIS A 11 -3.11 62.31 -27.94
CA HIS A 11 -1.87 61.51 -27.90
C HIS A 11 -1.54 60.96 -26.49
N SER A 12 -1.95 61.65 -25.44
CA SER A 12 -1.70 61.23 -24.06
C SER A 12 -2.56 60.03 -23.64
N LYS A 13 -3.84 59.96 -24.03
CA LYS A 13 -4.73 58.88 -23.75
C LYS A 13 -4.32 57.55 -24.41
N ASN A 14 -3.81 57.60 -25.64
CA ASN A 14 -3.40 56.42 -26.37
C ASN A 14 -2.11 55.78 -25.78
N ARG A 15 -1.15 56.59 -25.30
CA ARG A 15 0.07 56.08 -24.64
C ARG A 15 -0.25 55.36 -23.31
N SER A 16 -1.15 55.89 -22.50
CA SER A 16 -1.57 55.26 -21.23
C SER A 16 -2.25 53.91 -21.45
N THR A 17 -3.10 53.80 -22.51
CA THR A 17 -3.78 52.53 -22.83
C THR A 17 -2.81 51.47 -23.37
N ILE A 18 -1.84 51.89 -24.17
CA ILE A 18 -0.80 51.02 -24.71
C ILE A 18 0.12 50.51 -23.58
N MET A 19 0.56 51.38 -22.67
CA MET A 19 1.37 50.97 -21.51
C MET A 19 0.64 50.00 -20.61
N LYS A 20 -0.65 50.19 -20.35
CA LYS A 20 -1.47 49.25 -19.57
C LYS A 20 -1.59 47.89 -20.23
N LYS A 21 -1.72 47.83 -21.56
CA LYS A 21 -1.73 46.59 -22.34
C LYS A 21 -0.40 45.83 -22.24
N TYR A 22 0.73 46.48 -22.38
CA TYR A 22 2.04 45.87 -22.24
C TYR A 22 2.32 45.45 -20.80
N PHE A 23 1.91 46.21 -19.81
CA PHE A 23 2.03 45.88 -18.41
C PHE A 23 1.23 44.60 -18.06
N PHE A 24 -0.01 44.50 -18.57
CA PHE A 24 -0.84 43.30 -18.41
C PHE A 24 -0.26 42.08 -19.14
N PHE A 25 0.32 42.29 -20.31
CA PHE A 25 0.99 41.24 -21.08
C PHE A 25 2.29 40.76 -20.40
N CYS A 26 3.06 41.67 -19.80
CA CYS A 26 4.23 41.32 -19.00
C CYS A 26 3.85 40.53 -17.73
N ILE A 27 2.76 40.91 -17.05
CA ILE A 27 2.25 40.13 -15.89
C ILE A 27 1.79 38.74 -16.35
N LEU A 28 1.11 38.63 -17.49
CA LEU A 28 0.67 37.33 -18.03
C LEU A 28 1.84 36.42 -18.42
N LEU A 29 2.94 37.00 -18.91
CA LEU A 29 4.18 36.27 -19.23
C LEU A 29 4.96 35.84 -17.99
N LEU A 30 4.76 36.50 -16.83
CA LEU A 30 5.40 36.14 -15.57
C LEU A 30 4.62 35.06 -14.80
N LEU A 31 3.33 34.86 -15.09
CA LEU A 31 2.49 33.82 -14.45
C LEU A 31 3.00 32.35 -14.61
N PRO A 32 3.58 31.92 -15.75
CA PRO A 32 4.11 30.57 -15.87
C PRO A 32 5.44 30.33 -15.13
N ILE A 33 6.06 31.38 -14.56
CA ILE A 33 7.33 31.25 -13.83
C ILE A 33 7.12 30.77 -12.38
N ILE A 34 5.86 30.72 -11.90
CA ILE A 34 5.51 30.02 -10.67
C ILE A 34 5.48 28.54 -10.99
N GLY A 35 6.62 27.98 -11.39
CA GLY A 35 6.84 26.57 -11.51
C GLY A 35 6.62 25.95 -10.13
N ILE A 36 5.79 24.91 -10.04
CA ILE A 36 5.70 24.06 -8.86
C ILE A 36 7.08 23.43 -8.71
N ALA A 37 7.94 24.03 -7.87
CA ALA A 37 9.22 23.46 -7.54
C ALA A 37 8.94 22.21 -6.72
N GLN A 38 9.04 21.04 -7.33
CA GLN A 38 8.94 19.76 -6.63
C GLN A 38 10.23 19.58 -5.84
N THR A 39 10.13 19.70 -4.51
CA THR A 39 11.26 19.44 -3.61
C THR A 39 11.20 18.00 -3.15
N TYR A 40 12.30 17.27 -3.36
CA TYR A 40 12.49 15.94 -2.79
C TYR A 40 13.31 16.05 -1.52
N LYS A 41 12.85 15.41 -0.44
CA LYS A 41 13.64 15.17 0.75
C LYS A 41 14.05 13.70 0.77
N TYR A 42 15.33 13.44 0.78
CA TYR A 42 15.84 12.09 1.04
C TYR A 42 15.70 11.80 2.54
N ILE A 43 15.22 10.59 2.87
CA ILE A 43 15.13 10.08 4.23
C ILE A 43 15.75 8.68 4.18
N GLY A 44 16.80 8.46 4.97
CA GLY A 44 17.61 7.26 4.93
C GLY A 44 17.91 6.68 6.32
N VAL A 45 18.91 5.82 6.34
CA VAL A 45 19.36 5.16 7.57
C VAL A 45 19.90 6.20 8.56
N GLU A 46 20.45 7.29 8.07
CA GLU A 46 20.95 8.42 8.84
C GLU A 46 19.83 9.14 9.62
N ASP A 47 18.58 9.03 9.12
CA ASP A 47 17.39 9.60 9.78
C ASP A 47 16.68 8.57 10.68
N GLY A 48 17.21 7.33 10.79
CA GLY A 48 16.70 6.28 11.67
C GLY A 48 15.92 5.16 10.96
N LEU A 49 15.84 5.14 9.62
CA LEU A 49 15.29 4.01 8.88
C LEU A 49 16.17 2.77 9.08
N SER A 50 15.58 1.61 9.40
CA SER A 50 16.33 0.40 9.73
C SER A 50 17.19 -0.12 8.57
N ASN A 51 16.71 -0.02 7.33
CA ASN A 51 17.46 -0.42 6.15
C ASN A 51 17.07 0.44 4.94
N ARG A 52 18.05 0.74 4.08
CA ARG A 52 17.84 1.53 2.85
C ARG A 52 17.00 0.81 1.79
N ARG A 53 16.83 -0.52 1.89
CA ARG A 53 15.97 -1.29 0.98
C ARG A 53 14.56 -1.38 1.56
N VAL A 54 13.63 -0.63 0.96
CA VAL A 54 12.22 -0.59 1.32
C VAL A 54 11.43 -1.41 0.30
N TYR A 55 10.60 -2.34 0.77
CA TYR A 55 9.78 -3.23 -0.06
C TYR A 55 8.34 -2.76 -0.19
N ALA A 56 7.79 -2.15 0.88
CA ALA A 56 6.44 -1.63 0.88
C ALA A 56 6.33 -0.38 1.76
N ILE A 57 5.38 0.48 1.42
CA ILE A 57 5.05 1.69 2.17
C ILE A 57 3.54 1.74 2.33
N GLN A 58 3.07 1.88 3.56
CA GLN A 58 1.64 1.96 3.88
C GLN A 58 1.36 3.14 4.79
N LYS A 59 0.25 3.84 4.53
CA LYS A 59 -0.26 4.86 5.44
C LYS A 59 -1.17 4.20 6.46
N GLY A 60 -0.76 4.20 7.70
CA GLY A 60 -1.54 3.66 8.81
C GLY A 60 -2.47 4.68 9.47
N PRO A 61 -3.23 4.26 10.47
CA PRO A 61 -4.05 5.15 11.28
C PRO A 61 -3.19 6.18 12.03
N LYS A 62 -3.83 7.28 12.46
CA LYS A 62 -3.18 8.39 13.18
C LYS A 62 -2.08 9.10 12.38
N GLY A 63 -2.06 8.92 11.03
CA GLY A 63 -1.10 9.60 10.15
C GLY A 63 0.31 9.00 10.13
N TYR A 64 0.53 7.88 10.81
CA TYR A 64 1.82 7.19 10.74
C TYR A 64 2.03 6.58 9.35
N MET A 65 3.29 6.63 8.90
CA MET A 65 3.75 5.88 7.74
C MET A 65 4.47 4.61 8.21
N TRP A 66 4.20 3.51 7.54
CA TRP A 66 4.78 2.20 7.84
C TRP A 66 5.61 1.73 6.66
N PHE A 67 6.81 1.28 6.93
CA PHE A 67 7.77 0.85 5.93
C PHE A 67 8.17 -0.59 6.21
N LEU A 68 7.99 -1.45 5.23
CA LEU A 68 8.57 -2.79 5.26
C LEU A 68 9.96 -2.70 4.66
N THR A 69 10.97 -2.95 5.46
CA THR A 69 12.37 -2.89 5.06
C THR A 69 13.02 -4.27 5.05
N HIS A 70 14.26 -4.33 4.59
CA HIS A 70 15.04 -5.56 4.66
C HIS A 70 15.29 -6.05 6.10
N ASP A 71 15.33 -5.17 7.08
CA ASP A 71 15.65 -5.50 8.49
C ASP A 71 14.42 -5.47 9.42
N GLY A 72 13.21 -5.38 8.86
CA GLY A 72 11.97 -5.39 9.64
C GLY A 72 11.00 -4.32 9.22
N ILE A 73 10.15 -3.92 10.15
CA ILE A 73 9.12 -2.89 9.93
C ILE A 73 9.49 -1.63 10.70
N ASP A 74 9.42 -0.49 10.03
CA ASP A 74 9.59 0.82 10.65
C ASP A 74 8.28 1.60 10.64
N ARG A 75 7.97 2.27 11.75
CA ARG A 75 6.91 3.27 11.83
C ARG A 75 7.51 4.66 11.88
N TYR A 76 7.05 5.55 11.03
CA TYR A 76 7.48 6.95 10.96
C TYR A 76 6.35 7.88 11.37
N ASN A 77 6.63 8.83 12.27
CA ASN A 77 5.65 9.77 12.80
C ASN A 77 5.71 11.15 12.13
N GLY A 78 6.51 11.31 11.08
CA GLY A 78 6.80 12.60 10.43
C GLY A 78 8.15 13.20 10.87
N LYS A 79 8.76 12.67 11.94
CA LYS A 79 10.04 13.13 12.49
C LYS A 79 11.00 11.98 12.75
N ASP A 80 10.56 10.98 13.51
CA ASP A 80 11.38 9.89 14.00
C ASP A 80 10.87 8.53 13.50
N PHE A 81 11.79 7.58 13.32
CA PHE A 81 11.50 6.19 13.05
C PHE A 81 11.46 5.37 14.33
N LYS A 82 10.54 4.41 14.39
CA LYS A 82 10.51 3.36 15.41
C LYS A 82 10.56 2.01 14.73
N PRO A 83 11.65 1.21 14.92
CA PRO A 83 11.75 -0.13 14.36
C PRO A 83 10.96 -1.14 15.20
N TYR A 84 10.45 -2.18 14.52
CA TYR A 84 9.76 -3.31 15.11
C TYR A 84 10.40 -4.61 14.65
N LYS A 85 10.66 -5.48 15.61
CA LYS A 85 11.06 -6.86 15.35
C LYS A 85 9.84 -7.77 15.30
N LEU A 86 9.90 -8.78 14.45
CA LEU A 86 8.88 -9.82 14.34
C LEU A 86 9.43 -11.08 15.01
N MET A 87 8.67 -11.62 15.96
CA MET A 87 9.09 -12.75 16.78
C MET A 87 8.14 -13.95 16.56
N ASP A 88 8.70 -15.12 16.29
CA ASP A 88 8.01 -16.42 16.30
C ASP A 88 8.53 -17.22 17.51
N GLY A 89 7.86 -17.07 18.64
CA GLY A 89 8.41 -17.47 19.94
C GLY A 89 9.63 -16.64 20.31
N ASP A 90 10.76 -17.31 20.55
CA ASP A 90 12.03 -16.68 20.88
C ASP A 90 12.89 -16.39 19.63
N GLU A 91 12.47 -16.87 18.45
CA GLU A 91 13.16 -16.64 17.18
C GLU A 91 12.78 -15.30 16.58
N GLU A 92 13.78 -14.46 16.29
CA GLU A 92 13.57 -13.28 15.45
C GLU A 92 13.38 -13.72 14.00
N VAL A 93 12.21 -13.38 13.41
CA VAL A 93 11.92 -13.66 12.00
C VAL A 93 12.74 -12.73 11.14
N ASN A 94 13.86 -13.25 10.65
CA ASN A 94 14.78 -12.47 9.85
C ASN A 94 14.14 -12.10 8.49
N SER A 95 14.15 -10.83 8.19
CA SER A 95 13.52 -10.25 7.02
C SER A 95 14.09 -10.75 5.69
N MET A 96 15.36 -11.13 5.63
CA MET A 96 16.08 -11.48 4.39
C MET A 96 15.37 -12.50 3.49
N MET A 97 14.49 -13.34 4.03
CA MET A 97 13.77 -14.38 3.26
C MET A 97 12.29 -14.51 3.60
N ASN A 98 11.77 -13.72 4.51
CA ASN A 98 10.48 -14.02 5.14
C ASN A 98 9.44 -12.91 5.05
N LEU A 99 9.82 -11.64 4.84
CA LEU A 99 8.91 -10.52 4.82
C LEU A 99 8.62 -10.09 3.38
N ASN A 100 7.35 -9.98 3.01
CA ASN A 100 7.03 -9.60 1.65
C ASN A 100 5.87 -8.62 1.51
N TRP A 101 4.87 -8.70 2.36
CA TRP A 101 3.68 -7.88 2.18
C TRP A 101 3.31 -7.16 3.45
N LEU A 102 3.07 -5.87 3.34
CA LEU A 102 2.60 -5.01 4.40
C LEU A 102 1.27 -4.40 3.97
N TYR A 103 0.23 -4.59 4.77
CA TYR A 103 -1.11 -4.09 4.50
C TYR A 103 -1.68 -3.31 5.66
N VAL A 104 -2.56 -2.37 5.33
CA VAL A 104 -3.45 -1.72 6.28
C VAL A 104 -4.86 -2.01 5.84
N ASP A 105 -5.61 -2.76 6.66
CA ASP A 105 -6.99 -3.10 6.34
C ASP A 105 -7.94 -1.89 6.53
N PRO A 106 -9.20 -1.97 6.07
CA PRO A 106 -10.17 -0.88 6.23
C PRO A 106 -10.46 -0.50 7.68
N LYS A 107 -10.18 -1.38 8.63
CA LYS A 107 -10.31 -1.11 10.08
C LYS A 107 -9.07 -0.40 10.65
N GLY A 108 -8.03 -0.21 9.83
CA GLY A 108 -6.78 0.40 10.22
C GLY A 108 -5.81 -0.56 10.91
N THR A 109 -6.04 -1.86 10.85
CA THR A 109 -5.11 -2.86 11.37
C THR A 109 -3.93 -3.02 10.43
N ILE A 110 -2.72 -3.07 10.97
CA ILE A 110 -1.50 -3.28 10.20
C ILE A 110 -1.18 -4.77 10.21
N TRP A 111 -0.98 -5.31 9.01
CA TRP A 111 -0.68 -6.71 8.76
C TRP A 111 0.66 -6.86 8.05
N GLU A 112 1.45 -7.81 8.48
CA GLU A 112 2.61 -8.31 7.74
C GLU A 112 2.39 -9.77 7.39
N ILE A 113 2.70 -10.13 6.14
CA ILE A 113 2.57 -11.48 5.62
C ILE A 113 3.94 -11.92 5.08
N GLY A 114 4.45 -13.00 5.63
CA GLY A 114 5.74 -13.56 5.24
C GLY A 114 5.62 -14.70 4.24
N LYS A 115 6.65 -14.86 3.40
CA LYS A 115 6.76 -15.95 2.40
C LYS A 115 6.62 -17.36 2.95
N LYS A 116 6.93 -17.56 4.23
CA LYS A 116 6.78 -18.86 4.91
C LYS A 116 5.40 -19.04 5.54
N GLY A 117 4.40 -18.22 5.14
CA GLY A 117 3.04 -18.31 5.65
C GLY A 117 2.88 -17.85 7.10
N ARG A 118 3.81 -17.05 7.62
CA ARG A 118 3.63 -16.35 8.88
C ARG A 118 2.81 -15.10 8.66
N VAL A 119 1.86 -14.83 9.56
CA VAL A 119 1.02 -13.62 9.54
C VAL A 119 1.15 -12.92 10.88
N PHE A 120 1.62 -11.71 10.83
CA PHE A 120 1.75 -10.84 11.99
C PHE A 120 0.71 -9.71 11.94
N ARG A 121 0.19 -9.39 13.10
CA ARG A 121 -0.72 -8.26 13.32
C ARG A 121 -0.10 -7.28 14.30
N TYR A 122 -0.19 -6.01 13.99
CA TYR A 122 0.20 -4.97 14.95
C TYR A 122 -0.79 -4.88 16.12
N ASP A 123 -0.29 -5.08 17.31
CA ASP A 123 -1.02 -4.90 18.58
C ASP A 123 -0.80 -3.47 19.08
N THR A 124 -1.82 -2.63 18.90
CA THR A 124 -1.78 -1.22 19.28
C THR A 124 -1.68 -1.01 20.79
N LYS A 125 -2.16 -1.97 21.60
CA LYS A 125 -2.15 -1.88 23.07
C LYS A 125 -0.74 -2.04 23.63
N HIS A 126 0.03 -2.98 23.06
CA HIS A 126 1.37 -3.30 23.54
C HIS A 126 2.45 -2.74 22.63
N ASP A 127 2.08 -1.99 21.57
CA ASP A 127 2.97 -1.35 20.59
C ASP A 127 4.02 -2.34 20.02
N ARG A 128 3.54 -3.50 19.54
CA ARG A 128 4.35 -4.57 18.95
C ARG A 128 3.58 -5.36 17.90
N PHE A 129 4.31 -6.08 17.05
CA PHE A 129 3.72 -7.10 16.20
C PHE A 129 3.59 -8.42 16.95
N VAL A 130 2.49 -9.13 16.71
CA VAL A 130 2.20 -10.46 17.27
C VAL A 130 1.93 -11.43 16.14
N LEU A 131 2.53 -12.62 16.22
CA LEU A 131 2.24 -13.72 15.32
C LEU A 131 0.82 -14.20 15.61
N VAL A 132 -0.06 -14.16 14.60
CA VAL A 132 -1.47 -14.58 14.75
C VAL A 132 -1.79 -15.86 13.98
N TYR A 133 -1.00 -16.17 12.96
CA TYR A 133 -1.13 -17.40 12.20
C TYR A 133 0.22 -17.81 11.59
N LYS A 134 0.42 -19.12 11.50
CA LYS A 134 1.55 -19.74 10.81
C LYS A 134 1.04 -20.97 10.05
N LEU A 135 1.30 -21.00 8.76
CA LEU A 135 0.93 -22.14 7.93
C LEU A 135 1.67 -23.40 8.44
N PRO A 136 0.95 -24.50 8.73
CA PRO A 136 1.58 -25.74 9.19
C PRO A 136 2.51 -26.34 8.15
N GLU A 137 3.70 -26.73 8.56
CA GLU A 137 4.69 -27.36 7.66
C GLU A 137 4.23 -28.74 7.16
N SER A 138 3.30 -29.40 7.90
CA SER A 138 2.81 -30.75 7.62
C SER A 138 1.73 -30.80 6.53
N GLU A 139 1.07 -29.71 6.20
CA GLU A 139 -0.03 -29.71 5.22
C GLU A 139 0.46 -29.66 3.77
N VAL A 140 1.76 -29.54 3.57
CA VAL A 140 2.37 -29.49 2.25
C VAL A 140 3.04 -30.84 1.97
N LYS A 141 2.44 -31.64 1.09
CA LYS A 141 3.07 -32.87 0.56
C LYS A 141 4.34 -32.45 -0.22
N GLY A 142 5.49 -32.60 0.42
CA GLY A 142 6.77 -32.20 -0.15
C GLY A 142 7.40 -30.98 0.55
N ARG A 143 8.31 -30.28 -0.09
CA ARG A 143 8.83 -29.01 0.43
C ARG A 143 7.72 -27.98 0.41
N PRO A 144 7.50 -27.21 1.52
CA PRO A 144 6.50 -26.17 1.52
C PRO A 144 6.80 -25.18 0.38
N THR A 145 5.90 -25.11 -0.59
CA THR A 145 5.97 -24.10 -1.64
C THR A 145 5.82 -22.74 -0.95
N PRO A 146 6.78 -21.84 -1.13
CA PRO A 146 6.70 -20.53 -0.50
C PRO A 146 5.45 -19.81 -0.98
N ILE A 147 4.88 -18.98 -0.12
CA ILE A 147 3.77 -18.11 -0.50
C ILE A 147 4.23 -17.24 -1.67
N SER A 148 3.53 -17.33 -2.78
CA SER A 148 3.78 -16.55 -3.99
C SER A 148 3.17 -15.17 -3.88
N TYR A 149 1.99 -15.08 -3.23
CA TYR A 149 1.28 -13.83 -3.00
C TYR A 149 0.52 -13.85 -1.67
N GLY A 150 0.60 -12.73 -0.93
CA GLY A 150 -0.16 -12.48 0.29
C GLY A 150 -1.06 -11.27 0.11
N PHE A 151 -2.32 -11.35 0.54
CA PHE A 151 -3.31 -10.30 0.39
C PHE A 151 -4.20 -10.19 1.63
N VAL A 152 -4.69 -9.00 1.94
CA VAL A 152 -5.68 -8.77 2.99
C VAL A 152 -6.90 -8.13 2.37
N ASP A 153 -8.04 -8.80 2.46
CA ASP A 153 -9.29 -8.31 1.88
C ASP A 153 -10.01 -7.27 2.77
N ALA A 154 -11.10 -6.71 2.27
CA ALA A 154 -11.90 -5.71 2.98
C ALA A 154 -12.55 -6.22 4.26
N ASN A 155 -12.70 -7.54 4.43
CA ASN A 155 -13.25 -8.19 5.63
C ASN A 155 -12.17 -8.56 6.65
N SER A 156 -10.91 -8.23 6.39
CA SER A 156 -9.74 -8.63 7.19
C SER A 156 -9.51 -10.15 7.16
N VAL A 157 -9.84 -10.80 6.03
CA VAL A 157 -9.41 -12.16 5.72
C VAL A 157 -8.06 -12.09 5.02
N ILE A 158 -7.12 -12.86 5.51
CA ILE A 158 -5.76 -12.92 5.00
C ILE A 158 -5.65 -14.10 4.03
N TRP A 159 -5.24 -13.82 2.81
CA TRP A 159 -5.07 -14.78 1.74
C TRP A 159 -3.59 -15.11 1.60
N LEU A 160 -3.26 -16.37 1.75
CA LEU A 160 -1.91 -16.90 1.54
C LEU A 160 -1.97 -17.80 0.32
N CYS A 161 -1.41 -17.34 -0.79
CA CYS A 161 -1.48 -18.02 -2.07
C CYS A 161 -0.14 -18.67 -2.41
N ASN A 162 -0.16 -19.92 -2.78
CA ASN A 162 0.97 -20.61 -3.42
C ASN A 162 0.50 -21.27 -4.72
N GLU A 163 1.38 -22.04 -5.37
CA GLU A 163 1.06 -22.69 -6.64
C GLU A 163 -0.06 -23.74 -6.51
N ASP A 164 -0.16 -24.39 -5.34
CA ASP A 164 -1.06 -25.52 -5.10
C ASP A 164 -2.38 -25.09 -4.46
N ALA A 165 -2.39 -24.02 -3.66
CA ALA A 165 -3.50 -23.69 -2.80
C ALA A 165 -3.60 -22.22 -2.42
N LEU A 166 -4.82 -21.85 -1.98
CA LEU A 166 -5.13 -20.63 -1.28
C LEU A 166 -5.57 -20.98 0.14
N TYR A 167 -4.92 -20.37 1.13
CA TYR A 167 -5.30 -20.47 2.53
C TYR A 167 -5.90 -19.13 2.95
N LEU A 168 -7.15 -19.15 3.37
CA LEU A 168 -7.89 -17.97 3.80
C LEU A 168 -7.99 -17.97 5.31
N TYR A 169 -7.17 -17.17 5.97
CA TYR A 169 -7.22 -16.99 7.43
C TYR A 169 -8.17 -15.84 7.78
N ASP A 170 -9.32 -16.15 8.35
CA ASP A 170 -10.24 -15.15 8.89
C ASP A 170 -9.77 -14.70 10.29
N SER A 171 -9.33 -13.46 10.37
CA SER A 171 -8.79 -12.89 11.61
C SER A 171 -9.83 -12.67 12.72
N ASN A 172 -11.12 -12.65 12.38
CA ASN A 172 -12.20 -12.45 13.35
C ASN A 172 -12.57 -13.78 14.03
N THR A 173 -12.63 -14.86 13.25
CA THR A 173 -13.01 -16.20 13.74
C THR A 173 -11.82 -17.09 14.04
N GLN A 174 -10.61 -16.68 13.63
CA GLN A 174 -9.37 -17.46 13.72
C GLN A 174 -9.43 -18.81 12.97
N LYS A 175 -10.33 -18.91 11.98
CA LYS A 175 -10.47 -20.11 11.14
C LYS A 175 -9.68 -19.96 9.86
N VAL A 176 -9.21 -21.10 9.36
CA VAL A 176 -8.56 -21.21 8.06
C VAL A 176 -9.44 -22.01 7.12
N THR A 177 -9.67 -21.49 5.93
CA THR A 177 -10.30 -22.20 4.83
C THR A 177 -9.24 -22.52 3.79
N PHE A 178 -9.15 -23.79 3.43
CA PHE A 178 -8.29 -24.25 2.35
C PHE A 178 -9.09 -24.31 1.06
N ILE A 179 -8.51 -23.77 -0.03
CA ILE A 179 -9.06 -23.84 -1.37
C ILE A 179 -7.93 -24.33 -2.28
N GLN A 180 -8.16 -25.43 -2.99
CA GLN A 180 -7.20 -25.90 -3.98
C GLN A 180 -7.07 -24.85 -5.10
N ASN A 181 -5.86 -24.57 -5.53
CA ASN A 181 -5.63 -23.65 -6.64
C ASN A 181 -5.92 -24.36 -7.97
N GLU A 182 -7.17 -24.32 -8.41
CA GLU A 182 -7.60 -24.93 -9.68
C GLU A 182 -7.09 -24.17 -10.92
N ILE A 183 -6.59 -22.94 -10.74
CA ILE A 183 -5.98 -22.16 -11.83
C ILE A 183 -4.70 -22.86 -12.31
N GLY A 184 -3.96 -23.51 -11.40
CA GLY A 184 -2.73 -24.23 -11.72
C GLY A 184 -1.56 -23.32 -12.10
N GLU A 185 -1.65 -22.02 -11.78
CA GLU A 185 -0.68 -20.99 -12.12
C GLU A 185 -0.27 -20.22 -10.87
N ARG A 186 0.89 -19.60 -10.95
CA ARG A 186 1.37 -18.76 -9.86
C ARG A 186 0.57 -17.47 -9.79
N ILE A 187 -0.04 -17.21 -8.64
CA ILE A 187 -0.75 -15.97 -8.36
C ILE A 187 0.28 -14.86 -8.11
N THR A 188 0.14 -13.76 -8.83
CA THR A 188 1.04 -12.60 -8.78
C THR A 188 0.38 -11.36 -8.19
N ASP A 189 -0.96 -11.28 -8.25
CA ASP A 189 -1.72 -10.15 -7.70
C ASP A 189 -3.18 -10.54 -7.44
N ILE A 190 -3.84 -9.85 -6.51
CA ILE A 190 -5.26 -10.00 -6.22
C ILE A 190 -5.87 -8.62 -6.00
N ALA A 191 -6.96 -8.34 -6.72
CA ALA A 191 -7.74 -7.14 -6.54
C ALA A 191 -9.18 -7.50 -6.19
N GLN A 192 -9.66 -7.04 -5.04
CA GLN A 192 -11.04 -7.22 -4.63
C GLN A 192 -11.94 -6.22 -5.36
N ILE A 193 -13.02 -6.72 -5.98
CA ILE A 193 -14.05 -5.90 -6.64
C ILE A 193 -15.16 -5.58 -5.64
N ASP A 194 -15.66 -6.63 -4.98
CA ASP A 194 -16.70 -6.56 -3.95
C ASP A 194 -16.51 -7.68 -2.92
N SER A 195 -17.50 -7.96 -2.09
CA SER A 195 -17.40 -8.97 -1.02
C SER A 195 -17.17 -10.41 -1.51
N THR A 196 -17.44 -10.70 -2.77
CA THR A 196 -17.42 -12.05 -3.35
C THR A 196 -16.62 -12.17 -4.63
N HIS A 197 -16.35 -11.04 -5.30
CA HIS A 197 -15.66 -11.03 -6.60
C HIS A 197 -14.24 -10.51 -6.46
N PHE A 198 -13.31 -11.24 -7.07
CA PHE A 198 -11.90 -10.90 -7.08
C PHE A 198 -11.30 -11.08 -8.47
N PHE A 199 -10.47 -10.13 -8.91
CA PHE A 199 -9.56 -10.39 -10.00
C PHE A 199 -8.29 -11.03 -9.43
N ILE A 200 -7.85 -12.12 -10.05
CA ILE A 200 -6.62 -12.84 -9.71
C ILE A 200 -5.70 -12.74 -10.91
N GLY A 201 -4.58 -12.04 -10.73
CA GLY A 201 -3.50 -11.95 -11.70
C GLY A 201 -2.58 -13.16 -11.58
N THR A 202 -2.16 -13.71 -12.71
CA THR A 202 -1.22 -14.82 -12.79
C THR A 202 -0.09 -14.50 -13.76
N ASP A 203 0.89 -15.40 -13.87
CA ASP A 203 2.00 -15.22 -14.84
C ASP A 203 1.53 -15.24 -16.31
N ILE A 204 0.33 -15.75 -16.60
CA ILE A 204 -0.17 -15.89 -17.98
C ILE A 204 -1.48 -15.16 -18.26
N GLY A 205 -2.11 -14.53 -17.26
CA GLY A 205 -3.36 -13.79 -17.49
C GLY A 205 -4.08 -13.34 -16.24
N ILE A 206 -5.36 -13.04 -16.39
CA ILE A 206 -6.24 -12.57 -15.33
C ILE A 206 -7.46 -13.48 -15.26
N HIS A 207 -7.81 -13.92 -14.06
CA HIS A 207 -9.00 -14.71 -13.76
C HIS A 207 -9.98 -13.87 -12.95
N LEU A 208 -11.27 -14.00 -13.24
CA LEU A 208 -12.34 -13.50 -12.38
C LEU A 208 -12.80 -14.65 -11.48
N SER A 209 -12.57 -14.52 -10.19
CA SER A 209 -12.95 -15.53 -9.20
C SER A 209 -14.21 -15.08 -8.45
N LEU A 210 -15.11 -16.04 -8.24
CA LEU A 210 -16.29 -15.93 -7.37
C LEU A 210 -16.02 -16.79 -6.14
N ILE A 211 -15.54 -16.18 -5.06
CA ILE A 211 -15.33 -16.91 -3.82
C ILE A 211 -16.48 -16.59 -2.87
N HIS A 212 -17.40 -17.53 -2.77
CA HIS A 212 -18.39 -17.52 -1.70
C HIS A 212 -17.72 -18.11 -0.45
N ILE A 213 -17.31 -17.27 0.49
CA ILE A 213 -16.98 -17.69 1.84
C ILE A 213 -18.31 -18.00 2.53
N SER A 214 -19.01 -19.07 2.04
CA SER A 214 -20.18 -19.58 2.73
C SER A 214 -19.71 -20.26 4.02
N GLU A 215 -20.50 -20.09 5.09
CA GLU A 215 -20.32 -20.87 6.33
C GLU A 215 -20.16 -22.36 6.01
N PRO A 216 -19.29 -23.09 6.75
CA PRO A 216 -19.09 -24.51 6.50
C PRO A 216 -20.44 -25.21 6.54
N THR A 217 -20.88 -25.75 5.42
CA THR A 217 -22.04 -26.65 5.34
C THR A 217 -21.81 -27.73 6.39
N ARG A 218 -22.64 -27.75 7.43
CA ARG A 218 -22.78 -28.89 8.31
C ARG A 218 -23.10 -30.11 7.44
N HIS A 219 -22.11 -30.94 7.18
CA HIS A 219 -22.40 -32.28 6.73
C HIS A 219 -23.26 -32.92 7.81
N ALA A 220 -24.55 -33.03 7.51
CA ALA A 220 -25.45 -33.90 8.31
C ALA A 220 -24.84 -35.31 8.27
N GLN A 221 -24.33 -35.75 9.43
CA GLN A 221 -24.11 -37.17 9.63
C GLN A 221 -25.48 -37.84 9.65
N ILE A 222 -25.70 -38.72 8.69
CA ILE A 222 -26.76 -39.76 8.74
C ILE A 222 -26.15 -40.96 9.40
#